data_80b498985a74fea65e3da2e98c40a567
#
_entry.id   80b498985a74fea65e3da2e98c40a567
#
_cell.length_a   1.000
_cell.length_b   1.000
_cell.length_c   1.000
_cell.angle_alpha   90.00
_cell.angle_beta   90.00
_cell.angle_gamma   90.00
#
_symmetry.space_group_name_H-M   'P 1'
#
loop_
_entity.id
_entity.type
_entity.pdbx_description
1 polymer ?
#
loop_
_entity_poly.entity_id
_entity_poly.type
_entity_poly.pdbx_seq_one_letter_code
_entity_poly.pdbx_strand_id
1 'polypeptide(L)'
;DPEHARELLLEFADFTRYALRRGGNFTTLQEELRNVERYLVLEQARFGERLQVSLLIAPEVLSVKVPYLAVQPLVENAVRHGLAAKEGIGHVTILASDRGHLAEIVVEDDGVGTEPDRVRRILDATDGSDSVGLGNVDARLRQVFGDASGLTIETAPGAGTKVSFVVPKFSPGISDDDYASR
;
A
#
# COMPACT_ATOMS: atom_id res chain seq x y z
N ASP A 1 17.69 -1.96 24.05
CA ASP A 1 18.88 -1.54 23.31
C ASP A 1 18.70 -0.09 22.84
N PRO A 2 19.50 0.89 23.33
CA PRO A 2 19.37 2.30 22.97
C PRO A 2 19.62 2.59 21.49
N GLU A 3 20.52 1.84 20.83
CA GLU A 3 20.81 2.02 19.41
C GLU A 3 19.61 1.60 18.55
N HIS A 4 19.00 0.46 18.85
CA HIS A 4 17.79 0.01 18.19
C HIS A 4 16.60 0.98 18.39
N ALA A 5 16.45 1.52 19.61
CA ALA A 5 15.42 2.55 19.86
C ALA A 5 15.67 3.82 19.05
N ARG A 6 16.93 4.23 18.87
CA ARG A 6 17.29 5.37 18.03
C ARG A 6 16.98 5.12 16.56
N GLU A 7 17.29 3.94 16.03
CA GLU A 7 16.96 3.56 14.65
C GLU A 7 15.46 3.63 14.42
N LEU A 8 14.65 3.04 15.30
CA LEU A 8 13.18 3.09 15.19
C LEU A 8 12.63 4.52 15.23
N LEU A 9 13.20 5.40 16.05
CA LEU A 9 12.80 6.81 16.09
C LEU A 9 13.14 7.54 14.79
N LEU A 10 14.28 7.24 14.16
CA LEU A 10 14.63 7.82 12.86
C LEU A 10 13.70 7.32 11.75
N GLU A 11 13.41 6.02 11.71
CA GLU A 11 12.46 5.45 10.75
C GLU A 11 11.04 6.05 10.94
N PHE A 12 10.59 6.21 12.17
CA PHE A 12 9.32 6.87 12.47
C PHE A 12 9.30 8.33 12.01
N ALA A 13 10.39 9.07 12.23
CA ALA A 13 10.48 10.46 11.80
C ALA A 13 10.45 10.58 10.26
N ASP A 14 11.14 9.70 9.55
CA ASP A 14 11.15 9.69 8.09
C ASP A 14 9.81 9.22 7.50
N PHE A 15 9.19 8.22 8.10
CA PHE A 15 7.82 7.80 7.77
C PHE A 15 6.82 8.95 7.94
N THR A 16 6.85 9.64 9.08
CA THR A 16 5.95 10.76 9.37
C THR A 16 6.19 11.92 8.40
N ARG A 17 7.46 12.21 8.09
CA ARG A 17 7.81 13.25 7.12
C ARG A 17 7.28 12.93 5.72
N TYR A 18 7.35 11.68 5.30
CA TYR A 18 6.76 11.23 4.04
C TYR A 18 5.23 11.39 4.07
N ALA A 19 4.56 10.91 5.09
CA ALA A 19 3.09 11.00 5.23
C ALA A 19 2.56 12.45 5.28
N LEU A 20 3.36 13.38 5.83
CA LEU A 20 3.03 14.81 5.94
C LEU A 20 3.51 15.65 4.75
N ARG A 21 4.17 15.04 3.77
CA ARG A 21 4.69 15.73 2.58
C ARG A 21 3.53 16.33 1.76
N ARG A 22 3.46 17.65 1.73
CA ARG A 22 2.47 18.41 0.94
C ARG A 22 2.97 18.68 -0.48
N GLY A 23 3.59 17.72 -1.13
CA GLY A 23 4.21 17.95 -2.43
C GLY A 23 3.83 16.89 -3.45
N GLY A 24 3.04 17.28 -4.45
CA GLY A 24 2.74 16.45 -5.62
C GLY A 24 1.64 15.40 -5.41
N ASN A 25 0.87 15.16 -6.49
CA ASN A 25 -0.17 14.15 -6.51
C ASN A 25 0.40 12.75 -6.83
N PHE A 26 1.65 12.69 -7.31
CA PHE A 26 2.30 11.48 -7.81
C PHE A 26 3.71 11.29 -7.25
N THR A 27 4.13 10.04 -7.21
CA THR A 27 5.48 9.61 -6.85
C THR A 27 5.86 8.40 -7.70
N THR A 28 7.09 7.91 -7.59
CA THR A 28 7.47 6.64 -8.21
C THR A 28 7.08 5.47 -7.32
N LEU A 29 6.82 4.31 -7.93
CA LEU A 29 6.61 3.07 -7.17
C LEU A 29 7.79 2.78 -6.25
N GLN A 30 9.03 3.07 -6.68
CA GLN A 30 10.23 2.92 -5.86
C GLN A 30 10.17 3.73 -4.56
N GLU A 31 9.69 4.98 -4.62
CA GLU A 31 9.56 5.82 -3.42
C GLU A 31 8.45 5.34 -2.49
N GLU A 32 7.30 4.90 -3.05
CA GLU A 32 6.24 4.26 -2.27
C GLU A 32 6.75 3.02 -1.54
N LEU A 33 7.48 2.14 -2.23
CA LEU A 33 8.04 0.92 -1.64
C LEU A 33 9.06 1.23 -0.54
N ARG A 34 9.93 2.23 -0.71
CA ARG A 34 10.84 2.67 0.36
C ARG A 34 10.10 3.13 1.61
N ASN A 35 8.97 3.81 1.43
CA ASN A 35 8.18 4.24 2.56
C ASN A 35 7.45 3.08 3.23
N VAL A 36 6.96 2.13 2.44
CA VAL A 36 6.39 0.86 2.94
C VAL A 36 7.43 0.07 3.74
N GLU A 37 8.68 -0.03 3.26
CA GLU A 37 9.76 -0.70 3.98
C GLU A 37 9.99 -0.07 5.36
N ARG A 38 10.03 1.27 5.47
CA ARG A 38 10.16 1.97 6.76
C ARG A 38 8.99 1.65 7.71
N TYR A 39 7.76 1.68 7.20
CA TYR A 39 6.59 1.28 7.96
C TYR A 39 6.71 -0.17 8.47
N LEU A 40 7.12 -1.09 7.62
CA LEU A 40 7.26 -2.50 7.97
C LEU A 40 8.35 -2.75 9.02
N VAL A 41 9.47 -1.98 9.01
CA VAL A 41 10.49 -2.03 10.07
C VAL A 41 9.87 -1.69 11.44
N LEU A 42 9.01 -0.66 11.50
CA LEU A 42 8.32 -0.28 12.73
C LEU A 42 7.34 -1.37 13.21
N GLU A 43 6.58 -1.94 12.28
CA GLU A 43 5.64 -3.01 12.60
C GLU A 43 6.35 -4.33 12.98
N GLN A 44 7.47 -4.65 12.35
CA GLN A 44 8.31 -5.80 12.73
C GLN A 44 8.90 -5.63 14.14
N ALA A 45 9.25 -4.41 14.55
CA ALA A 45 9.67 -4.15 15.92
C ALA A 45 8.54 -4.40 16.94
N ARG A 46 7.28 -4.20 16.54
CA ARG A 46 6.08 -4.41 17.35
C ARG A 46 5.65 -5.88 17.39
N PHE A 47 5.62 -6.55 16.23
CA PHE A 47 5.10 -7.92 16.10
C PHE A 47 6.20 -8.98 16.24
N GLY A 48 7.48 -8.59 16.14
CA GLY A 48 8.62 -9.51 16.17
C GLY A 48 8.55 -10.53 15.03
N GLU A 49 8.93 -11.77 15.32
CA GLU A 49 8.93 -12.88 14.37
C GLU A 49 7.52 -13.27 13.87
N ARG A 50 6.47 -12.73 14.47
CA ARG A 50 5.09 -12.98 14.03
C ARG A 50 4.74 -12.31 12.72
N LEU A 51 5.44 -11.27 12.31
CA LEU A 51 5.26 -10.60 11.02
C LEU A 51 6.37 -11.01 10.05
N GLN A 52 6.03 -11.79 9.05
CA GLN A 52 6.92 -12.13 7.94
C GLN A 52 6.50 -11.40 6.68
N VAL A 53 7.48 -10.78 6.00
CA VAL A 53 7.25 -9.96 4.82
C VAL A 53 8.08 -10.47 3.66
N SER A 54 7.45 -10.55 2.49
CA SER A 54 8.10 -10.87 1.21
C SER A 54 7.87 -9.76 0.21
N LEU A 55 8.94 -9.30 -0.44
CA LEU A 55 8.92 -8.31 -1.51
C LEU A 55 9.36 -8.97 -2.82
N LEU A 56 8.47 -9.02 -3.80
CA LEU A 56 8.69 -9.61 -5.13
C LEU A 56 8.46 -8.54 -6.20
N ILE A 57 9.48 -7.74 -6.46
CA ILE A 57 9.37 -6.53 -7.27
C ILE A 57 10.16 -6.68 -8.56
N ALA A 58 9.49 -6.56 -9.69
CA ALA A 58 10.13 -6.48 -11.00
C ALA A 58 10.84 -5.12 -11.16
N PRO A 59 12.14 -5.07 -11.48
CA PRO A 59 12.88 -3.81 -11.59
C PRO A 59 12.28 -2.84 -12.62
N GLU A 60 11.66 -3.37 -13.67
CA GLU A 60 11.10 -2.60 -14.79
C GLU A 60 9.92 -1.69 -14.40
N VAL A 61 9.29 -1.95 -13.24
CA VAL A 61 8.15 -1.16 -12.79
C VAL A 61 8.50 -0.14 -11.70
N LEU A 62 9.73 -0.11 -11.21
CA LEU A 62 10.15 0.78 -10.13
C LEU A 62 10.00 2.26 -10.45
N SER A 63 10.18 2.66 -11.71
CA SER A 63 10.04 4.04 -12.17
C SER A 63 8.61 4.46 -12.51
N VAL A 64 7.65 3.54 -12.43
CA VAL A 64 6.25 3.82 -12.77
C VAL A 64 5.68 4.85 -11.80
N LYS A 65 4.93 5.81 -12.33
CA LYS A 65 4.25 6.83 -11.53
C LYS A 65 2.96 6.27 -10.94
N VAL A 66 2.81 6.45 -9.64
CA VAL A 66 1.63 6.08 -8.87
C VAL A 66 1.13 7.29 -8.07
N PRO A 67 -0.15 7.36 -7.75
CA PRO A 67 -0.62 8.37 -6.81
C PRO A 67 0.12 8.24 -5.47
N TYR A 68 0.42 9.38 -4.86
CA TYR A 68 1.04 9.44 -3.54
C TYR A 68 0.21 8.66 -2.50
N LEU A 69 0.84 7.82 -1.69
CA LEU A 69 0.17 6.92 -0.74
C LEU A 69 -0.83 5.96 -1.44
N ALA A 70 -0.43 5.37 -2.57
CA ALA A 70 -1.23 4.36 -3.24
C ALA A 70 -0.98 2.96 -2.67
N VAL A 71 0.25 2.63 -2.30
CA VAL A 71 0.64 1.29 -1.83
C VAL A 71 0.57 1.17 -0.31
N GLN A 72 1.00 2.19 0.42
CA GLN A 72 1.08 2.16 1.88
C GLN A 72 -0.25 1.79 2.56
N PRO A 73 -1.43 2.37 2.23
CA PRO A 73 -2.69 2.00 2.87
C PRO A 73 -3.08 0.53 2.67
N LEU A 74 -2.66 -0.09 1.55
CA LEU A 74 -2.89 -1.50 1.29
C LEU A 74 -2.08 -2.36 2.28
N VAL A 75 -0.81 -2.00 2.49
CA VAL A 75 0.07 -2.70 3.43
C VAL A 75 -0.37 -2.48 4.89
N GLU A 76 -0.76 -1.26 5.23
CA GLU A 76 -1.33 -0.96 6.56
C GLU A 76 -2.57 -1.80 6.83
N ASN A 77 -3.45 -1.95 5.83
CA ASN A 77 -4.63 -2.78 5.93
C ASN A 77 -4.28 -4.26 6.16
N ALA A 78 -3.32 -4.80 5.40
CA ALA A 78 -2.84 -6.17 5.54
C ALA A 78 -2.28 -6.44 6.95
N VAL A 79 -1.42 -5.56 7.47
CA VAL A 79 -0.84 -5.71 8.81
C VAL A 79 -1.90 -5.51 9.91
N ARG A 80 -2.68 -4.45 9.83
CA ARG A 80 -3.60 -4.03 10.89
C ARG A 80 -4.84 -4.93 10.99
N HIS A 81 -5.44 -5.27 9.85
CA HIS A 81 -6.69 -6.04 9.80
C HIS A 81 -6.48 -7.51 9.48
N GLY A 82 -5.46 -7.83 8.68
CA GLY A 82 -5.13 -9.21 8.37
C GLY A 82 -4.44 -9.92 9.53
N LEU A 83 -3.34 -9.36 10.01
CA LEU A 83 -2.44 -10.06 10.93
C LEU A 83 -2.69 -9.76 12.41
N ALA A 84 -3.15 -8.57 12.77
CA ALA A 84 -3.35 -8.22 14.19
C ALA A 84 -4.34 -9.15 14.90
N ALA A 85 -5.34 -9.67 14.18
CA ALA A 85 -6.35 -10.60 14.68
C ALA A 85 -5.97 -12.07 14.47
N LYS A 86 -4.85 -12.36 13.77
CA LYS A 86 -4.39 -13.72 13.51
C LYS A 86 -3.57 -14.26 14.68
N GLU A 87 -3.82 -15.51 15.08
CA GLU A 87 -2.95 -16.24 15.99
C GLU A 87 -1.75 -16.82 15.22
N GLY A 88 -0.54 -16.70 15.79
CA GLY A 88 0.68 -17.25 15.21
C GLY A 88 1.37 -16.29 14.23
N ILE A 89 2.10 -16.87 13.28
CA ILE A 89 2.86 -16.14 12.27
C ILE A 89 1.92 -15.70 11.14
N GLY A 90 2.03 -14.46 10.73
CA GLY A 90 1.34 -13.90 9.60
C GLY A 90 2.29 -13.43 8.52
N HIS A 91 1.90 -13.62 7.27
CA HIS A 91 2.69 -13.27 6.10
C HIS A 91 2.01 -12.14 5.33
N VAL A 92 2.81 -11.15 4.94
CA VAL A 92 2.43 -10.13 3.98
C VAL A 92 3.34 -10.25 2.77
N THR A 93 2.78 -10.36 1.59
CA THR A 93 3.52 -10.39 0.34
C THR A 93 3.17 -9.17 -0.50
N ILE A 94 4.18 -8.43 -0.95
CA ILE A 94 4.04 -7.29 -1.84
C ILE A 94 4.67 -7.68 -3.16
N LEU A 95 3.87 -7.66 -4.22
CA LEU A 95 4.32 -7.97 -5.57
C LEU A 95 4.14 -6.73 -6.46
N ALA A 96 5.11 -6.49 -7.32
CA ALA A 96 4.93 -5.57 -8.44
C ALA A 96 5.50 -6.22 -9.70
N SER A 97 4.67 -6.37 -10.72
CA SER A 97 4.99 -7.12 -11.93
C SER A 97 4.74 -6.30 -13.20
N ASP A 98 5.57 -6.59 -14.21
CA ASP A 98 5.41 -6.06 -15.56
C ASP A 98 4.32 -6.84 -16.30
N ARG A 99 3.29 -6.13 -16.76
CA ARG A 99 2.19 -6.64 -17.57
C ARG A 99 2.17 -5.98 -18.96
N GLY A 100 3.36 -5.81 -19.55
CA GLY A 100 3.53 -5.18 -20.86
C GLY A 100 3.43 -3.65 -20.78
N HIS A 101 2.29 -3.06 -21.16
CA HIS A 101 2.07 -1.61 -21.05
C HIS A 101 1.54 -1.17 -19.68
N LEU A 102 1.22 -2.13 -18.80
CA LEU A 102 0.77 -1.90 -17.44
C LEU A 102 1.78 -2.43 -16.42
N ALA A 103 1.80 -1.84 -15.25
CA ALA A 103 2.36 -2.40 -14.03
C ALA A 103 1.21 -2.88 -13.14
N GLU A 104 1.33 -4.08 -12.60
CA GLU A 104 0.39 -4.62 -11.61
C GLU A 104 1.05 -4.61 -10.23
N ILE A 105 0.35 -4.05 -9.26
CA ILE A 105 0.77 -4.01 -7.86
C ILE A 105 -0.22 -4.84 -7.04
N VAL A 106 0.30 -5.73 -6.20
CA VAL A 106 -0.48 -6.64 -5.36
C VAL A 106 0.05 -6.59 -3.94
N VAL A 107 -0.84 -6.51 -2.97
CA VAL A 107 -0.56 -6.74 -1.55
C VAL A 107 -1.47 -7.86 -1.08
N GLU A 108 -0.87 -8.92 -0.57
CA GLU A 108 -1.55 -10.13 -0.11
C GLU A 108 -1.17 -10.44 1.33
N ASP A 109 -2.15 -10.76 2.16
CA ASP A 109 -1.96 -11.27 3.52
C ASP A 109 -2.66 -12.62 3.70
N ASP A 110 -2.12 -13.45 4.59
CA ASP A 110 -2.70 -14.72 5.02
C ASP A 110 -3.49 -14.58 6.33
N GLY A 111 -4.05 -13.40 6.57
CA GLY A 111 -4.76 -13.04 7.78
C GLY A 111 -6.17 -13.62 7.89
N VAL A 112 -6.97 -12.98 8.72
CA VAL A 112 -8.34 -13.47 9.02
C VAL A 112 -9.33 -13.30 7.89
N GLY A 113 -8.99 -12.49 6.87
CA GLY A 113 -9.90 -12.15 5.79
C GLY A 113 -11.18 -11.44 6.26
N THR A 114 -12.13 -11.26 5.36
CA THR A 114 -13.42 -10.64 5.70
C THR A 114 -14.53 -11.06 4.72
N GLU A 115 -15.78 -10.77 5.07
CA GLU A 115 -16.92 -10.98 4.20
C GLU A 115 -16.89 -10.03 3.00
N PRO A 116 -17.18 -10.51 1.77
CA PRO A 116 -17.19 -9.69 0.57
C PRO A 116 -18.11 -8.46 0.64
N ASP A 117 -19.24 -8.57 1.31
CA ASP A 117 -20.17 -7.44 1.50
C ASP A 117 -19.57 -6.32 2.36
N ARG A 118 -18.66 -6.66 3.28
CA ARG A 118 -17.92 -5.67 4.05
C ARG A 118 -16.94 -4.91 3.17
N VAL A 119 -16.30 -5.59 2.21
CA VAL A 119 -15.39 -4.95 1.23
C VAL A 119 -16.11 -3.89 0.42
N ARG A 120 -17.31 -4.19 -0.08
CA ARG A 120 -18.12 -3.20 -0.82
C ARG A 120 -18.40 -1.96 0.03
N ARG A 121 -18.80 -2.14 1.27
CA ARG A 121 -19.03 -1.03 2.21
C ARG A 121 -17.77 -0.21 2.48
N ILE A 122 -16.59 -0.85 2.52
CA ILE A 122 -15.29 -0.20 2.69
C ILE A 122 -14.97 0.70 1.48
N LEU A 123 -15.19 0.21 0.27
CA LEU A 123 -14.93 0.98 -0.95
C LEU A 123 -15.96 2.10 -1.15
N ASP A 124 -17.20 1.87 -0.74
CA ASP A 124 -18.31 2.85 -0.86
C ASP A 124 -18.37 3.87 0.28
N ALA A 125 -17.64 3.62 1.41
CA ALA A 125 -17.68 4.47 2.58
C ALA A 125 -16.97 5.81 2.35
N THR A 126 -17.77 6.88 2.37
CA THR A 126 -17.28 8.26 2.31
C THR A 126 -17.10 8.89 3.69
N ASP A 127 -17.45 8.20 4.76
CA ASP A 127 -17.44 8.70 6.14
C ASP A 127 -16.37 8.01 7.00
N GLY A 128 -15.45 8.80 7.47
CA GLY A 128 -14.51 8.76 8.62
C GLY A 128 -14.20 7.45 9.39
N SER A 129 -14.57 6.28 8.91
CA SER A 129 -14.23 4.99 9.53
C SER A 129 -12.81 4.53 9.16
N ASP A 130 -12.26 3.55 9.86
CA ASP A 130 -10.94 2.92 9.63
C ASP A 130 -10.71 2.40 8.18
N SER A 131 -11.74 2.45 7.36
CA SER A 131 -11.80 2.03 5.94
C SER A 131 -11.46 3.14 4.95
N VAL A 132 -11.28 4.39 5.39
CA VAL A 132 -11.06 5.57 4.52
C VAL A 132 -9.82 5.41 3.63
N GLY A 133 -8.82 4.67 4.09
CA GLY A 133 -7.58 4.48 3.35
C GLY A 133 -7.77 3.81 1.99
N LEU A 134 -8.44 2.64 1.94
CA LEU A 134 -8.62 1.89 0.69
C LEU A 134 -9.60 2.58 -0.26
N GLY A 135 -10.71 3.11 0.24
CA GLY A 135 -11.67 3.86 -0.57
C GLY A 135 -11.06 5.10 -1.23
N ASN A 136 -10.22 5.82 -0.51
CA ASN A 136 -9.49 6.98 -1.05
C ASN A 136 -8.48 6.57 -2.14
N VAL A 137 -7.80 5.44 -1.97
CA VAL A 137 -6.88 4.93 -2.99
C VAL A 137 -7.66 4.52 -4.23
N ASP A 138 -8.77 3.77 -4.08
CA ASP A 138 -9.62 3.35 -5.19
C ASP A 138 -10.14 4.55 -5.99
N ALA A 139 -10.72 5.54 -5.32
CA ALA A 139 -11.23 6.74 -5.95
C ALA A 139 -10.14 7.51 -6.73
N ARG A 140 -8.95 7.67 -6.17
CA ARG A 140 -7.84 8.35 -6.85
C ARG A 140 -7.32 7.58 -8.06
N LEU A 141 -7.16 6.25 -7.95
CA LEU A 141 -6.72 5.43 -9.08
C LEU A 141 -7.71 5.54 -10.24
N ARG A 142 -9.02 5.44 -9.96
CA ARG A 142 -10.07 5.60 -10.99
C ARG A 142 -10.08 6.99 -11.59
N GLN A 143 -9.94 8.02 -10.77
CA GLN A 143 -9.93 9.41 -11.24
C GLN A 143 -8.76 9.69 -12.20
N VAL A 144 -7.59 9.12 -11.91
CA VAL A 144 -6.36 9.40 -12.66
C VAL A 144 -6.21 8.52 -13.89
N PHE A 145 -6.45 7.20 -13.73
CA PHE A 145 -6.13 6.20 -14.75
C PHE A 145 -7.37 5.54 -15.36
N GLY A 146 -8.56 5.91 -14.90
CA GLY A 146 -9.83 5.32 -15.32
C GLY A 146 -10.27 4.13 -14.47
N ASP A 147 -11.51 3.68 -14.68
CA ASP A 147 -12.17 2.66 -13.86
C ASP A 147 -11.44 1.32 -13.80
N ALA A 148 -10.74 0.96 -14.87
CA ALA A 148 -9.96 -0.28 -14.93
C ALA A 148 -8.77 -0.32 -13.97
N SER A 149 -8.32 0.84 -13.46
CA SER A 149 -7.21 0.96 -12.50
C SER A 149 -7.67 0.99 -11.04
N GLY A 150 -8.97 0.91 -10.77
CA GLY A 150 -9.50 0.79 -9.42
C GLY A 150 -9.02 -0.47 -8.70
N LEU A 151 -9.18 -0.50 -7.37
CA LEU A 151 -8.77 -1.63 -6.56
C LEU A 151 -9.62 -2.87 -6.88
N THR A 152 -8.95 -4.01 -7.00
CA THR A 152 -9.57 -5.33 -6.98
C THR A 152 -9.24 -5.97 -5.63
N ILE A 153 -10.26 -6.40 -4.90
CA ILE A 153 -10.12 -7.01 -3.57
C ILE A 153 -10.72 -8.42 -3.59
N GLU A 154 -9.88 -9.40 -3.31
CA GLU A 154 -10.24 -10.82 -3.18
C GLU A 154 -10.04 -11.22 -1.73
N THR A 155 -11.09 -11.66 -1.05
CA THR A 155 -11.03 -12.05 0.36
C THR A 155 -12.19 -12.98 0.72
N ALA A 156 -11.96 -13.81 1.73
CA ALA A 156 -13.02 -14.58 2.40
C ALA A 156 -12.60 -14.80 3.86
N PRO A 157 -13.56 -15.04 4.77
CA PRO A 157 -13.24 -15.37 6.17
C PRO A 157 -12.27 -16.55 6.28
N GLY A 158 -11.15 -16.34 6.96
CA GLY A 158 -10.10 -17.33 7.17
C GLY A 158 -9.16 -17.56 5.98
N ALA A 159 -9.35 -16.85 4.86
CA ALA A 159 -8.54 -17.02 3.65
C ALA A 159 -7.52 -15.91 3.39
N GLY A 160 -7.47 -14.89 4.27
CA GLY A 160 -6.65 -13.70 4.05
C GLY A 160 -7.29 -12.71 3.09
N THR A 161 -6.48 -11.74 2.64
CA THR A 161 -6.94 -10.70 1.71
C THR A 161 -5.86 -10.43 0.66
N LYS A 162 -6.29 -10.28 -0.58
CA LYS A 162 -5.47 -9.84 -1.69
C LYS A 162 -6.08 -8.57 -2.28
N VAL A 163 -5.30 -7.50 -2.28
CA VAL A 163 -5.66 -6.22 -2.88
C VAL A 163 -4.72 -5.93 -4.04
N SER A 164 -5.26 -5.62 -5.20
CA SER A 164 -4.45 -5.33 -6.38
C SER A 164 -4.99 -4.15 -7.18
N PHE A 165 -4.10 -3.52 -7.95
CA PHE A 165 -4.44 -2.52 -8.95
C PHE A 165 -3.43 -2.54 -10.10
N VAL A 166 -3.83 -1.95 -11.23
CA VAL A 166 -2.96 -1.79 -12.39
C VAL A 166 -2.83 -0.31 -12.75
N VAL A 167 -1.65 0.08 -13.20
CA VAL A 167 -1.40 1.45 -13.68
C VAL A 167 -0.61 1.40 -14.99
N PRO A 168 -0.81 2.37 -15.91
CA PRO A 168 0.00 2.47 -17.10
C PRO A 168 1.47 2.72 -16.76
N LYS A 169 2.40 2.00 -17.41
CA LYS A 169 3.84 2.26 -17.24
C LYS A 169 4.27 3.59 -17.86
N PHE A 170 3.52 4.06 -18.84
CA PHE A 170 3.74 5.34 -19.49
C PHE A 170 2.46 6.19 -19.39
N SER A 171 2.57 7.34 -18.75
CA SER A 171 1.47 8.28 -18.53
C SER A 171 1.90 9.69 -18.94
N PRO A 172 1.76 10.08 -20.23
CA PRO A 172 2.32 11.29 -20.78
C PRO A 172 1.74 12.61 -20.22
N GLY A 173 0.68 12.56 -19.45
CA GLY A 173 0.08 13.74 -18.77
C GLY A 173 0.53 13.91 -17.32
N ILE A 174 1.37 13.01 -16.80
CA ILE A 174 1.86 13.04 -15.42
C ILE A 174 3.33 13.45 -15.45
N SER A 175 3.59 14.76 -15.48
CA SER A 175 4.96 15.30 -15.42
C SER A 175 5.42 15.53 -13.98
N ASP A 176 6.74 15.58 -13.78
CA ASP A 176 7.33 15.95 -12.50
C ASP A 176 6.98 17.38 -12.06
N ASP A 177 6.54 18.24 -12.99
CA ASP A 177 6.13 19.62 -12.74
C ASP A 177 4.74 19.75 -12.09
N ASP A 178 3.90 18.72 -12.10
CA ASP A 178 2.67 18.68 -11.30
C ASP A 178 2.95 18.67 -9.78
N TYR A 179 4.23 18.60 -9.41
CA TYR A 179 4.72 18.67 -8.04
C TYR A 179 4.87 20.10 -7.50
N ALA A 180 4.89 21.12 -8.34
CA ALA A 180 5.32 22.46 -7.94
C ALA A 180 4.22 23.54 -7.93
N SER A 181 3.01 23.26 -8.38
CA SER A 181 2.00 24.30 -8.59
C SER A 181 0.62 23.92 -8.07
N ARG A 182 0.40 24.04 -6.76
CA ARG A 182 -0.82 24.63 -6.16
C ARG A 182 -0.74 24.69 -4.65
#